data_7b36dc1eb7bf41f14b9deb8d0167e65b
#
_entry.id   7b36dc1eb7bf41f14b9deb8d0167e65b
#
_cell.length_a   1.000
_cell.length_b   1.000
_cell.length_c   1.000
_cell.angle_alpha   90.00
_cell.angle_beta   90.00
_cell.angle_gamma   90.00
#
_symmetry.space_group_name_H-M   'P 1'
#
loop_
_entity.id
_entity.type
_entity.pdbx_description
1 polymer ?
#
loop_
_entity_poly.entity_id
_entity_poly.type
_entity_poly.pdbx_seq_one_letter_code
_entity_poly.pdbx_strand_id
1 'polypeptide(L)'
;MASVKTIRALERGLDVLESFQIHPTCTLQDIHRTTQIPKPTLLRILETLQRAGVVTRRLGDGRYRISSNLTRIVPRRVRYNRVAEAAAPVLDRMCQRIRWPSDLMLPAADCMHIAETSQAITPFNMKISSIGTRINYLMSAVGRAYLAYCGDDEREAILRKLRKSDKLIDGLARDPKRLDRILADTRIRGYALRDPAFGGGPYGGEPINEGVAAIAVALRDGGKGYGSINILWIKNAYSIEDFVALHLRDLHDAAEEIVAALREPARKRGSR
;
A
#
# COMPACT_ATOMS: atom_id res chain seq x y z
N MET A 1 16.82 -21.95 17.30
CA MET A 1 16.75 -20.49 17.49
C MET A 1 16.30 -20.20 18.91
N ALA A 2 17.04 -19.40 19.68
CA ALA A 2 16.66 -19.05 21.04
C ALA A 2 15.39 -18.19 21.02
N SER A 3 14.35 -18.63 21.73
CA SER A 3 13.11 -17.88 21.90
C SER A 3 13.38 -16.63 22.74
N VAL A 4 13.26 -15.45 22.14
CA VAL A 4 13.34 -14.18 22.87
C VAL A 4 12.08 -14.03 23.70
N LYS A 5 12.22 -13.84 25.03
CA LYS A 5 11.07 -13.57 25.92
C LYS A 5 10.46 -12.21 25.57
N THR A 6 9.15 -12.21 25.33
CA THR A 6 8.39 -10.98 25.10
C THR A 6 8.22 -10.13 26.37
N ILE A 7 7.96 -8.84 26.19
CA ILE A 7 7.70 -7.91 27.30
C ILE A 7 6.20 -7.88 27.60
N ARG A 8 5.77 -8.64 28.62
CA ARG A 8 4.35 -8.80 29.00
C ARG A 8 3.58 -7.48 29.21
N ALA A 9 4.26 -6.44 29.69
CA ALA A 9 3.63 -5.12 29.88
C ALA A 9 3.33 -4.45 28.53
N LEU A 10 4.20 -4.64 27.53
CA LEU A 10 3.99 -4.13 26.17
C LEU A 10 2.87 -4.90 25.45
N GLU A 11 2.83 -6.23 25.58
CA GLU A 11 1.74 -7.05 25.04
C GLU A 11 0.39 -6.56 25.55
N ARG A 12 0.24 -6.40 26.86
CA ARG A 12 -0.99 -5.86 27.46
C ARG A 12 -1.33 -4.46 26.99
N GLY A 13 -0.34 -3.61 26.73
CA GLY A 13 -0.55 -2.27 26.14
C GLY A 13 -1.11 -2.36 24.73
N LEU A 14 -0.65 -3.29 23.92
CA LEU A 14 -1.16 -3.55 22.57
C LEU A 14 -2.59 -4.10 22.61
N ASP A 15 -2.90 -5.05 23.53
CA ASP A 15 -4.26 -5.57 23.71
C ASP A 15 -5.26 -4.45 24.06
N VAL A 16 -4.83 -3.47 24.88
CA VAL A 16 -5.66 -2.29 25.20
C VAL A 16 -5.90 -1.45 23.94
N LEU A 17 -4.90 -1.25 23.09
CA LEU A 17 -5.08 -0.50 21.84
C LEU A 17 -5.98 -1.23 20.84
N GLU A 18 -5.92 -2.56 20.77
CA GLU A 18 -6.80 -3.37 19.93
C GLU A 18 -8.27 -3.27 20.35
N SER A 19 -8.57 -3.08 21.64
CA SER A 19 -9.95 -2.91 22.10
C SER A 19 -10.68 -1.73 21.47
N PHE A 20 -9.95 -0.68 21.04
CA PHE A 20 -10.52 0.48 20.34
C PHE A 20 -10.86 0.20 18.86
N GLN A 21 -10.43 -0.93 18.29
CA GLN A 21 -10.85 -1.33 16.95
C GLN A 21 -12.29 -1.83 16.92
N ILE A 22 -12.76 -2.40 18.05
CA ILE A 22 -14.13 -2.91 18.19
C ILE A 22 -15.08 -1.74 18.50
N HIS A 23 -14.67 -0.86 19.40
CA HIS A 23 -15.43 0.32 19.80
C HIS A 23 -14.54 1.55 19.78
N PRO A 24 -14.81 2.56 18.93
CA PRO A 24 -13.99 3.78 18.82
C PRO A 24 -13.84 4.57 20.13
N THR A 25 -14.78 4.38 21.08
CA THR A 25 -14.74 4.94 22.44
C THR A 25 -15.11 3.86 23.46
N CYS A 26 -14.27 3.65 24.48
CA CYS A 26 -14.43 2.62 25.49
C CYS A 26 -14.43 3.20 26.90
N THR A 27 -15.26 2.65 27.78
CA THR A 27 -15.09 2.80 29.24
C THR A 27 -13.98 1.87 29.73
N LEU A 28 -13.49 2.10 30.95
CA LEU A 28 -12.58 1.16 31.63
C LEU A 28 -13.18 -0.26 31.72
N GLN A 29 -14.49 -0.34 31.91
CA GLN A 29 -15.24 -1.60 31.99
C GLN A 29 -15.27 -2.33 30.65
N ASP A 30 -15.45 -1.61 29.53
CA ASP A 30 -15.46 -2.19 28.19
C ASP A 30 -14.09 -2.79 27.85
N ILE A 31 -13.00 -2.05 28.15
CA ILE A 31 -11.63 -2.51 27.94
C ILE A 31 -11.33 -3.74 28.83
N HIS A 32 -11.76 -3.71 30.10
CA HIS A 32 -11.59 -4.86 31.01
C HIS A 32 -12.29 -6.11 30.45
N ARG A 33 -13.53 -5.96 29.96
CA ARG A 33 -14.31 -7.07 29.42
C ARG A 33 -13.67 -7.68 28.17
N THR A 34 -13.08 -6.84 27.32
CA THR A 34 -12.44 -7.27 26.05
C THR A 34 -11.07 -7.91 26.31
N THR A 35 -10.26 -7.35 27.21
CA THR A 35 -8.87 -7.75 27.41
C THR A 35 -8.65 -8.72 28.57
N GLN A 36 -9.63 -8.84 29.48
CA GLN A 36 -9.53 -9.59 30.73
C GLN A 36 -8.37 -9.11 31.65
N ILE A 37 -7.78 -7.96 31.40
CA ILE A 37 -6.71 -7.37 32.21
C ILE A 37 -7.32 -6.73 33.45
N PRO A 38 -6.79 -6.98 34.68
CA PRO A 38 -7.30 -6.38 35.91
C PRO A 38 -7.33 -4.85 35.85
N LYS A 39 -8.42 -4.26 36.36
CA LYS A 39 -8.64 -2.78 36.31
C LYS A 39 -7.47 -1.94 36.84
N PRO A 40 -6.79 -2.27 37.96
CA PRO A 40 -5.62 -1.53 38.39
C PRO A 40 -4.47 -1.51 37.37
N THR A 41 -4.28 -2.62 36.66
CA THR A 41 -3.27 -2.74 35.60
C THR A 41 -3.69 -1.93 34.38
N LEU A 42 -4.98 -1.99 34.00
CA LEU A 42 -5.54 -1.18 32.91
C LEU A 42 -5.36 0.34 33.16
N LEU A 43 -5.61 0.81 34.38
CA LEU A 43 -5.42 2.22 34.72
C LEU A 43 -3.97 2.65 34.52
N ARG A 44 -2.99 1.83 34.92
CA ARG A 44 -1.57 2.12 34.71
C ARG A 44 -1.19 2.11 33.23
N ILE A 45 -1.72 1.18 32.46
CA ILE A 45 -1.50 1.13 31.01
C ILE A 45 -2.12 2.36 30.33
N LEU A 46 -3.38 2.69 30.63
CA LEU A 46 -4.08 3.84 30.08
C LEU A 46 -3.40 5.16 30.43
N GLU A 47 -2.93 5.31 31.66
CA GLU A 47 -2.15 6.47 32.11
C GLU A 47 -0.84 6.61 31.29
N THR A 48 -0.13 5.48 31.07
CA THR A 48 1.08 5.47 30.27
C THR A 48 0.80 5.86 28.82
N LEU A 49 -0.27 5.32 28.23
CA LEU A 49 -0.69 5.62 26.86
C LEU A 49 -1.18 7.08 26.71
N GLN A 50 -1.81 7.64 27.76
CA GLN A 50 -2.20 9.06 27.79
C GLN A 50 -0.98 9.98 27.85
N ARG A 51 -0.01 9.70 28.71
CA ARG A 51 1.28 10.46 28.76
C ARG A 51 2.05 10.38 27.45
N ALA A 52 2.00 9.23 26.79
CA ALA A 52 2.59 9.06 25.45
C ALA A 52 1.78 9.73 24.33
N GLY A 53 0.62 10.32 24.62
CA GLY A 53 -0.24 10.97 23.63
C GLY A 53 -0.95 9.99 22.66
N VAL A 54 -0.97 8.69 22.98
CA VAL A 54 -1.57 7.63 22.18
C VAL A 54 -3.07 7.51 22.41
N VAL A 55 -3.52 7.69 23.65
CA VAL A 55 -4.91 7.62 24.07
C VAL A 55 -5.31 8.94 24.73
N THR A 56 -6.57 9.36 24.59
CA THR A 56 -7.13 10.50 25.33
C THR A 56 -8.38 10.06 26.08
N ARG A 57 -8.64 10.69 27.23
CA ARG A 57 -9.88 10.53 27.99
C ARG A 57 -10.79 11.73 27.72
N ARG A 58 -12.02 11.46 27.35
CA ARG A 58 -13.04 12.51 27.12
C ARG A 58 -13.46 13.14 28.46
N LEU A 59 -13.60 14.47 28.48
CA LEU A 59 -14.00 15.19 29.69
C LEU A 59 -15.47 14.99 30.04
N GLY A 60 -16.36 14.87 29.04
CA GLY A 60 -17.80 14.82 29.26
C GLY A 60 -18.32 13.49 29.81
N ASP A 61 -17.75 12.35 29.38
CA ASP A 61 -18.26 11.00 29.73
C ASP A 61 -17.17 10.08 30.30
N GLY A 62 -15.95 10.56 30.43
CA GLY A 62 -14.83 9.81 30.98
C GLY A 62 -14.35 8.63 30.12
N ARG A 63 -14.90 8.45 28.91
CA ARG A 63 -14.49 7.38 27.99
C ARG A 63 -13.12 7.63 27.39
N TYR A 64 -12.41 6.55 27.12
CA TYR A 64 -11.14 6.57 26.44
C TYR A 64 -11.33 6.43 24.93
N ARG A 65 -10.44 7.03 24.14
CA ARG A 65 -10.36 6.91 22.69
C ARG A 65 -8.91 7.04 22.22
N ILE A 66 -8.62 6.55 21.04
CA ILE A 66 -7.34 6.81 20.38
C ILE A 66 -7.20 8.33 20.15
N SER A 67 -6.04 8.87 20.49
CA SER A 67 -5.73 10.29 20.30
C SER A 67 -5.70 10.67 18.82
N SER A 68 -6.24 11.85 18.47
CA SER A 68 -6.08 12.40 17.12
C SER A 68 -4.62 12.67 16.75
N ASN A 69 -3.73 12.81 17.74
CA ASN A 69 -2.29 12.91 17.49
C ASN A 69 -1.72 11.59 16.94
N LEU A 70 -2.19 10.44 17.44
CA LEU A 70 -1.80 9.15 16.87
C LEU A 70 -2.34 8.98 15.45
N THR A 71 -3.56 9.42 15.17
CA THR A 71 -4.12 9.43 13.83
C THR A 71 -3.37 10.35 12.87
N ARG A 72 -2.69 11.38 13.35
CA ARG A 72 -1.76 12.20 12.53
C ARG A 72 -0.46 11.47 12.19
N ILE A 73 0.00 10.58 13.07
CA ILE A 73 1.24 9.79 12.88
C ILE A 73 0.95 8.49 12.12
N VAL A 74 -0.25 7.90 12.29
CA VAL A 74 -0.63 6.55 11.82
C VAL A 74 -1.71 6.51 10.71
N PRO A 75 -2.36 7.59 10.24
CA PRO A 75 -3.69 7.52 9.61
C PRO A 75 -3.74 6.83 8.25
N ARG A 76 -2.70 6.94 7.43
CA ARG A 76 -2.59 6.23 6.13
C ARG A 76 -1.78 4.94 6.23
N ARG A 77 -0.80 4.89 7.11
CA ARG A 77 0.14 3.76 7.23
C ARG A 77 -0.49 2.46 7.70
N VAL A 78 -1.50 2.47 8.57
CA VAL A 78 -2.12 1.21 9.04
C VAL A 78 -2.84 0.48 7.91
N ARG A 79 -3.55 1.20 7.04
CA ARG A 79 -4.17 0.61 5.85
C ARG A 79 -3.12 0.14 4.83
N TYR A 80 -2.06 0.91 4.68
CA TYR A 80 -0.95 0.58 3.79
C TYR A 80 -0.14 -0.61 4.30
N ASN A 81 0.11 -0.72 5.60
CA ASN A 81 0.80 -1.87 6.18
C ASN A 81 0.02 -3.16 5.92
N ARG A 82 -1.31 -3.16 6.05
CA ARG A 82 -2.12 -4.36 5.78
C ARG A 82 -2.03 -4.80 4.32
N VAL A 83 -2.02 -3.88 3.37
CA VAL A 83 -1.84 -4.21 1.94
C VAL A 83 -0.43 -4.72 1.69
N ALA A 84 0.59 -4.09 2.27
CA ALA A 84 1.98 -4.53 2.16
C ALA A 84 2.21 -5.90 2.82
N GLU A 85 1.66 -6.14 4.02
CA GLU A 85 1.72 -7.43 4.71
C GLU A 85 1.06 -8.57 3.91
N ALA A 86 -0.06 -8.28 3.24
CA ALA A 86 -0.72 -9.24 2.36
C ALA A 86 0.06 -9.49 1.06
N ALA A 87 0.70 -8.45 0.52
CA ALA A 87 1.41 -8.51 -0.74
C ALA A 87 2.80 -9.16 -0.61
N ALA A 88 3.55 -8.91 0.46
CA ALA A 88 4.93 -9.35 0.61
C ALA A 88 5.15 -10.84 0.31
N PRO A 89 4.40 -11.81 0.91
CA PRO A 89 4.60 -13.22 0.64
C PRO A 89 4.19 -13.62 -0.80
N VAL A 90 3.25 -12.89 -1.41
CA VAL A 90 2.79 -13.15 -2.78
C VAL A 90 3.84 -12.70 -3.79
N LEU A 91 4.38 -11.49 -3.61
CA LEU A 91 5.42 -10.94 -4.47
C LEU A 91 6.72 -11.76 -4.37
N ASP A 92 7.06 -12.26 -3.17
CA ASP A 92 8.20 -13.15 -2.96
C ASP A 92 8.05 -14.44 -3.77
N ARG A 93 6.94 -15.16 -3.62
CA ARG A 93 6.68 -16.39 -4.39
C ARG A 93 6.63 -16.14 -5.90
N MET A 94 5.99 -15.06 -6.35
CA MET A 94 5.97 -14.69 -7.76
C MET A 94 7.38 -14.44 -8.27
N CYS A 95 8.21 -13.66 -7.58
CA CYS A 95 9.59 -13.39 -7.98
C CYS A 95 10.45 -14.67 -8.02
N GLN A 96 10.30 -15.59 -7.06
CA GLN A 96 10.99 -16.88 -7.07
C GLN A 96 10.63 -17.71 -8.31
N ARG A 97 9.37 -17.68 -8.76
CA ARG A 97 8.88 -18.43 -9.91
C ARG A 97 9.31 -17.82 -11.25
N ILE A 98 9.05 -16.51 -11.42
CA ILE A 98 9.29 -15.83 -12.72
C ILE A 98 10.67 -15.19 -12.82
N ARG A 99 11.40 -15.06 -11.70
CA ARG A 99 12.74 -14.46 -11.56
C ARG A 99 12.78 -12.94 -11.76
N TRP A 100 11.75 -12.31 -12.29
CA TRP A 100 11.63 -10.87 -12.46
C TRP A 100 11.08 -10.19 -11.18
N PRO A 101 11.59 -9.00 -10.82
CA PRO A 101 11.12 -8.30 -9.63
C PRO A 101 9.75 -7.67 -9.85
N SER A 102 9.07 -7.48 -8.74
CA SER A 102 7.76 -6.84 -8.66
C SER A 102 7.71 -5.88 -7.48
N ASP A 103 6.90 -4.84 -7.61
CA ASP A 103 6.66 -3.85 -6.57
C ASP A 103 5.17 -3.75 -6.28
N LEU A 104 4.82 -3.54 -5.00
CA LEU A 104 3.54 -3.04 -4.59
C LEU A 104 3.59 -1.51 -4.54
N MET A 105 2.68 -0.88 -5.25
CA MET A 105 2.50 0.56 -5.25
C MET A 105 1.19 0.95 -4.59
N LEU A 106 1.26 1.90 -3.68
CA LEU A 106 0.08 2.45 -3.01
C LEU A 106 -0.10 3.93 -3.35
N PRO A 107 -1.37 4.40 -3.44
CA PRO A 107 -1.67 5.76 -3.85
C PRO A 107 -1.32 6.77 -2.76
N ALA A 108 -0.77 7.90 -3.17
CA ALA A 108 -0.63 9.11 -2.37
C ALA A 108 -1.35 10.28 -3.06
N ALA A 109 -1.23 11.48 -2.51
CA ALA A 109 -2.01 12.61 -2.97
C ALA A 109 -1.68 13.04 -4.42
N ASP A 110 -0.41 12.90 -4.84
CA ASP A 110 0.13 13.38 -6.10
C ASP A 110 1.08 12.37 -6.78
N CYS A 111 1.27 11.19 -6.19
CA CYS A 111 2.14 10.14 -6.72
C CYS A 111 1.71 8.77 -6.19
N MET A 112 2.22 7.71 -6.79
CA MET A 112 2.30 6.40 -6.17
C MET A 112 3.56 6.33 -5.31
N HIS A 113 3.63 5.42 -4.33
CA HIS A 113 4.86 5.13 -3.61
C HIS A 113 5.04 3.62 -3.47
N ILE A 114 6.30 3.19 -3.51
CA ILE A 114 6.65 1.78 -3.30
C ILE A 114 6.39 1.44 -1.83
N ALA A 115 5.50 0.51 -1.59
CA ALA A 115 5.17 0.03 -0.24
C ALA A 115 5.84 -1.32 0.07
N GLU A 116 6.07 -2.15 -0.97
CA GLU A 116 6.78 -3.41 -0.88
C GLU A 116 7.48 -3.71 -2.20
N THR A 117 8.57 -4.48 -2.16
CA THR A 117 9.36 -4.79 -3.35
C THR A 117 10.07 -6.14 -3.21
N SER A 118 10.12 -6.90 -4.30
CA SER A 118 10.90 -8.13 -4.40
C SER A 118 12.27 -7.94 -5.07
N GLN A 119 12.72 -6.71 -5.28
CA GLN A 119 13.99 -6.41 -5.97
C GLN A 119 15.23 -6.98 -5.26
N ALA A 120 15.16 -7.19 -3.95
CA ALA A 120 16.28 -7.76 -3.19
C ALA A 120 16.51 -9.26 -3.44
N ILE A 121 15.48 -9.96 -3.94
CA ILE A 121 15.51 -11.43 -4.14
C ILE A 121 15.60 -11.85 -5.62
N THR A 122 15.48 -10.92 -6.56
CA THR A 122 15.72 -11.22 -7.97
C THR A 122 17.20 -11.55 -8.22
N PRO A 123 17.52 -12.49 -9.13
CA PRO A 123 18.91 -12.78 -9.50
C PRO A 123 19.55 -11.65 -10.33
N PHE A 124 18.74 -10.72 -10.82
CA PHE A 124 19.20 -9.59 -11.62
C PHE A 124 19.58 -8.42 -10.72
N ASN A 125 20.72 -7.78 -10.99
CA ASN A 125 21.14 -6.58 -10.27
C ASN A 125 20.33 -5.35 -10.75
N MET A 126 19.05 -5.32 -10.40
CA MET A 126 18.10 -4.27 -10.79
C MET A 126 17.75 -3.39 -9.60
N LYS A 127 18.74 -2.77 -8.96
CA LYS A 127 18.48 -1.77 -7.89
C LYS A 127 17.92 -0.49 -8.51
N ILE A 128 16.62 -0.50 -8.78
CA ILE A 128 15.95 0.62 -9.45
C ILE A 128 15.38 1.59 -8.41
N SER A 129 14.75 1.08 -7.36
CA SER A 129 14.06 1.92 -6.37
C SER A 129 13.93 1.22 -5.02
N SER A 130 13.82 1.99 -3.94
CA SER A 130 13.62 1.49 -2.58
C SER A 130 12.19 1.75 -2.09
N ILE A 131 11.79 1.07 -1.01
CA ILE A 131 10.52 1.33 -0.32
C ILE A 131 10.44 2.81 0.05
N GLY A 132 9.27 3.42 -0.19
CA GLY A 132 9.03 4.84 0.01
C GLY A 132 9.31 5.72 -1.20
N THR A 133 9.99 5.19 -2.25
CA THR A 133 10.22 5.95 -3.49
C THR A 133 8.88 6.36 -4.10
N ARG A 134 8.81 7.63 -4.51
CA ARG A 134 7.63 8.22 -5.15
C ARG A 134 7.70 8.01 -6.65
N ILE A 135 6.60 7.58 -7.26
CA ILE A 135 6.50 7.26 -8.70
C ILE A 135 5.35 8.04 -9.32
N ASN A 136 5.54 8.56 -10.53
CA ASN A 136 4.53 9.35 -11.25
C ASN A 136 3.29 8.51 -11.61
N TYR A 137 2.09 9.09 -11.48
CA TYR A 137 0.83 8.44 -11.83
C TYR A 137 0.64 8.23 -13.34
N LEU A 138 1.01 9.21 -14.14
CA LEU A 138 0.58 9.31 -15.54
C LEU A 138 1.50 8.57 -16.51
N MET A 139 2.78 8.47 -16.14
CA MET A 139 3.80 7.89 -17.00
C MET A 139 4.17 6.46 -16.61
N SER A 140 3.96 6.06 -15.36
CA SER A 140 4.28 4.71 -14.90
C SER A 140 3.14 3.71 -15.18
N ALA A 141 3.48 2.46 -15.40
CA ALA A 141 2.48 1.39 -15.54
C ALA A 141 1.58 1.28 -14.29
N VAL A 142 2.18 1.34 -13.09
CA VAL A 142 1.46 1.23 -11.81
C VAL A 142 0.48 2.36 -11.58
N GLY A 143 0.85 3.60 -11.93
CA GLY A 143 -0.03 4.75 -11.81
C GLY A 143 -1.21 4.67 -12.79
N ARG A 144 -0.97 4.29 -14.05
CA ARG A 144 -2.01 4.08 -15.06
C ARG A 144 -2.96 2.94 -14.66
N ALA A 145 -2.42 1.81 -14.15
CA ALA A 145 -3.24 0.72 -13.64
C ALA A 145 -4.16 1.19 -12.50
N TYR A 146 -3.61 1.95 -11.54
CA TYR A 146 -4.42 2.47 -10.44
C TYR A 146 -5.50 3.45 -10.92
N LEU A 147 -5.13 4.44 -11.73
CA LEU A 147 -6.07 5.45 -12.26
C LEU A 147 -7.17 4.83 -13.14
N ALA A 148 -6.89 3.74 -13.84
CA ALA A 148 -7.89 3.05 -14.65
C ALA A 148 -9.03 2.45 -13.82
N TYR A 149 -8.78 2.07 -12.55
CA TYR A 149 -9.71 1.30 -11.75
C TYR A 149 -10.03 1.89 -10.36
N CYS A 150 -9.41 2.97 -9.94
CA CYS A 150 -9.83 3.70 -8.73
C CYS A 150 -11.17 4.39 -8.95
N GLY A 151 -11.86 4.72 -7.85
CA GLY A 151 -13.14 5.43 -7.91
C GLY A 151 -13.01 6.80 -8.62
N ASP A 152 -14.11 7.25 -9.24
CA ASP A 152 -14.12 8.47 -10.05
C ASP A 152 -13.76 9.71 -9.23
N ASP A 153 -14.29 9.83 -8.02
CA ASP A 153 -13.99 10.94 -7.11
C ASP A 153 -12.51 10.98 -6.72
N GLU A 154 -11.92 9.80 -6.45
CA GLU A 154 -10.51 9.68 -6.12
C GLU A 154 -9.62 10.03 -7.31
N ARG A 155 -9.96 9.51 -8.49
CA ARG A 155 -9.26 9.84 -9.75
C ARG A 155 -9.27 11.34 -10.00
N GLU A 156 -10.44 11.98 -9.92
CA GLU A 156 -10.56 13.40 -10.13
C GLU A 156 -9.80 14.23 -9.08
N ALA A 157 -9.79 13.79 -7.82
CA ALA A 157 -9.01 14.45 -6.77
C ALA A 157 -7.50 14.39 -7.03
N ILE A 158 -7.00 13.26 -7.55
CA ILE A 158 -5.60 13.08 -7.97
C ILE A 158 -5.30 13.99 -9.17
N LEU A 159 -6.11 13.89 -10.22
CA LEU A 159 -5.90 14.65 -11.46
C LEU A 159 -5.96 16.15 -11.23
N ARG A 160 -6.84 16.64 -10.38
CA ARG A 160 -6.93 18.07 -10.02
C ARG A 160 -5.63 18.58 -9.39
N LYS A 161 -4.93 17.74 -8.60
CA LYS A 161 -3.61 18.11 -8.07
C LYS A 161 -2.54 18.10 -9.14
N LEU A 162 -2.53 17.10 -10.01
CA LEU A 162 -1.55 16.98 -11.07
C LEU A 162 -1.70 18.09 -12.12
N ARG A 163 -2.92 18.56 -12.40
CA ARG A 163 -3.16 19.73 -13.29
C ARG A 163 -2.54 21.02 -12.78
N LYS A 164 -2.41 21.16 -11.45
CA LYS A 164 -1.77 22.32 -10.79
C LYS A 164 -0.25 22.20 -10.67
N SER A 165 0.30 21.09 -11.08
CA SER A 165 1.74 20.84 -11.03
C SER A 165 2.45 21.50 -12.21
N ASP A 166 3.59 22.14 -11.94
CA ASP A 166 4.46 22.73 -12.98
C ASP A 166 5.42 21.72 -13.61
N LYS A 167 5.39 20.46 -13.14
CA LYS A 167 6.26 19.40 -13.66
C LYS A 167 5.80 18.95 -15.05
N LEU A 168 6.72 18.92 -16.01
CA LEU A 168 6.45 18.44 -17.37
C LEU A 168 5.86 17.02 -17.41
N ILE A 169 6.31 16.15 -16.52
CA ILE A 169 5.85 14.77 -16.40
C ILE A 169 4.35 14.67 -16.04
N ASP A 170 3.74 15.72 -15.50
CA ASP A 170 2.32 15.79 -15.16
C ASP A 170 1.47 16.41 -16.29
N GLY A 171 2.09 16.80 -17.39
CA GLY A 171 1.42 17.46 -18.52
C GLY A 171 0.21 16.71 -19.07
N LEU A 172 0.24 15.36 -19.03
CA LEU A 172 -0.87 14.52 -19.47
C LEU A 172 -2.17 14.76 -18.65
N ALA A 173 -2.09 15.25 -17.41
CA ALA A 173 -3.28 15.61 -16.63
C ALA A 173 -4.09 16.75 -17.25
N ARG A 174 -3.47 17.58 -18.12
CA ARG A 174 -4.10 18.70 -18.84
C ARG A 174 -4.67 18.28 -20.18
N ASP A 175 -4.48 17.02 -20.60
CA ASP A 175 -5.07 16.45 -21.82
C ASP A 175 -6.02 15.30 -21.46
N PRO A 176 -7.26 15.61 -21.04
CA PRO A 176 -8.21 14.61 -20.59
C PRO A 176 -8.56 13.60 -21.68
N LYS A 177 -8.66 14.02 -22.94
CA LYS A 177 -8.99 13.13 -24.06
C LYS A 177 -7.93 12.04 -24.27
N ARG A 178 -6.66 12.43 -24.21
CA ARG A 178 -5.54 11.48 -24.34
C ARG A 178 -5.46 10.57 -23.12
N LEU A 179 -5.63 11.12 -21.91
CA LEU A 179 -5.63 10.34 -20.68
C LEU A 179 -6.76 9.30 -20.66
N ASP A 180 -8.00 9.73 -20.98
CA ASP A 180 -9.16 8.83 -21.01
C ASP A 180 -8.97 7.68 -21.98
N ARG A 181 -8.36 7.92 -23.15
CA ARG A 181 -7.99 6.87 -24.11
C ARG A 181 -7.00 5.88 -23.50
N ILE A 182 -5.93 6.37 -22.86
CA ILE A 182 -4.93 5.51 -22.21
C ILE A 182 -5.56 4.63 -21.11
N LEU A 183 -6.46 5.21 -20.31
CA LEU A 183 -7.15 4.47 -19.24
C LEU A 183 -8.18 3.47 -19.80
N ALA A 184 -8.88 3.85 -20.89
CA ALA A 184 -9.79 2.92 -21.60
C ALA A 184 -9.02 1.73 -22.19
N ASP A 185 -7.91 1.98 -22.88
CA ASP A 185 -7.05 0.94 -23.44
C ASP A 185 -6.48 0.03 -22.33
N THR A 186 -6.15 0.59 -21.16
CA THR A 186 -5.72 -0.17 -19.98
C THR A 186 -6.82 -1.10 -19.50
N ARG A 187 -8.08 -0.64 -19.47
CA ARG A 187 -9.22 -1.47 -19.07
C ARG A 187 -9.52 -2.59 -20.05
N ILE A 188 -9.43 -2.29 -21.37
CA ILE A 188 -9.65 -3.29 -22.44
C ILE A 188 -8.59 -4.40 -22.39
N ARG A 189 -7.32 -4.02 -22.24
CA ARG A 189 -6.21 -4.97 -22.16
C ARG A 189 -6.14 -5.75 -20.85
N GLY A 190 -6.70 -5.20 -19.77
CA GLY A 190 -6.61 -5.76 -18.42
C GLY A 190 -5.29 -5.44 -17.71
N TYR A 191 -4.37 -4.73 -18.34
CA TYR A 191 -3.08 -4.32 -17.76
C TYR A 191 -2.65 -2.97 -18.30
N ALA A 192 -1.82 -2.26 -17.55
CA ALA A 192 -1.23 -0.98 -17.95
C ALA A 192 0.22 -1.16 -18.40
N LEU A 193 0.62 -0.29 -19.32
CA LEU A 193 1.99 -0.15 -19.80
C LEU A 193 2.61 1.15 -19.31
N ARG A 194 3.91 1.10 -19.08
CA ARG A 194 4.75 2.28 -18.87
C ARG A 194 4.78 3.11 -20.14
N ASP A 195 4.73 4.45 -20.02
CA ASP A 195 4.90 5.34 -21.17
C ASP A 195 6.27 5.14 -21.79
N PRO A 196 6.38 5.00 -23.13
CA PRO A 196 7.68 4.81 -23.79
C PRO A 196 8.68 5.96 -23.52
N ALA A 197 8.18 7.17 -23.30
CA ALA A 197 9.00 8.35 -22.99
C ALA A 197 9.42 8.42 -21.50
N PHE A 198 8.90 7.54 -20.65
CA PHE A 198 9.24 7.53 -19.22
C PHE A 198 10.50 6.69 -18.97
N GLY A 199 11.63 7.35 -18.77
CA GLY A 199 12.90 6.67 -18.44
C GLY A 199 12.92 6.02 -17.07
N GLY A 200 12.09 6.49 -16.13
CA GLY A 200 12.06 6.04 -14.75
C GLY A 200 12.48 7.11 -13.75
N GLY A 201 12.88 6.67 -12.57
CA GLY A 201 13.31 7.53 -11.50
C GLY A 201 12.20 8.01 -10.57
N PRO A 202 12.60 8.61 -9.44
CA PRO A 202 11.67 9.09 -8.44
C PRO A 202 10.89 10.32 -8.91
N TYR A 203 9.61 10.38 -8.60
CA TYR A 203 8.76 11.52 -8.90
C TYR A 203 9.24 12.79 -8.19
N GLY A 204 9.60 13.80 -8.98
CA GLY A 204 10.19 15.05 -8.50
C GLY A 204 11.71 14.99 -8.31
N GLY A 205 12.35 13.90 -8.68
CA GLY A 205 13.81 13.76 -8.76
C GLY A 205 14.32 13.92 -10.20
N GLU A 206 15.62 13.74 -10.38
CA GLU A 206 16.25 13.78 -11.70
C GLU A 206 15.76 12.63 -12.58
N PRO A 207 15.47 12.89 -13.86
CA PRO A 207 15.16 11.85 -14.82
C PRO A 207 16.34 10.90 -14.97
N ILE A 208 16.08 9.61 -14.87
CA ILE A 208 17.08 8.56 -15.12
C ILE A 208 16.57 7.60 -16.20
N ASN A 209 17.48 6.93 -16.87
CA ASN A 209 17.14 5.84 -17.77
C ASN A 209 17.44 4.50 -17.06
N GLU A 210 16.42 3.92 -16.48
CA GLU A 210 16.53 2.63 -15.78
C GLU A 210 16.75 1.44 -16.73
N GLY A 211 16.55 1.61 -18.02
CA GLY A 211 16.65 0.51 -18.99
C GLY A 211 15.64 -0.61 -18.79
N VAL A 212 14.53 -0.33 -18.08
CA VAL A 212 13.49 -1.32 -17.77
C VAL A 212 12.16 -1.02 -18.45
N ALA A 213 11.44 -2.09 -18.74
CA ALA A 213 10.02 -2.07 -19.07
C ALA A 213 9.20 -2.59 -17.89
N ALA A 214 7.90 -2.31 -17.91
CA ALA A 214 6.99 -2.73 -16.85
C ALA A 214 5.56 -2.92 -17.37
N ILE A 215 4.91 -3.96 -16.88
CA ILE A 215 3.45 -4.12 -16.89
C ILE A 215 2.91 -4.02 -15.47
N ALA A 216 1.67 -3.56 -15.33
CA ALA A 216 1.04 -3.43 -14.01
C ALA A 216 -0.46 -3.75 -14.07
N VAL A 217 -0.98 -4.24 -12.94
CA VAL A 217 -2.42 -4.47 -12.72
C VAL A 217 -2.85 -3.79 -11.44
N ALA A 218 -4.12 -3.40 -11.37
CA ALA A 218 -4.70 -2.80 -10.17
C ALA A 218 -5.10 -3.86 -9.15
N LEU A 219 -4.86 -3.59 -7.87
CA LEU A 219 -5.44 -4.31 -6.75
C LEU A 219 -6.81 -3.70 -6.46
N ARG A 220 -7.90 -4.41 -6.78
CA ARG A 220 -9.26 -3.88 -6.66
C ARG A 220 -10.25 -4.91 -6.14
N ASP A 221 -11.23 -4.44 -5.41
CA ASP A 221 -12.37 -5.23 -4.94
C ASP A 221 -13.65 -4.41 -5.12
N GLY A 222 -14.54 -4.85 -6.03
CA GLY A 222 -15.67 -4.05 -6.44
C GLY A 222 -15.22 -2.69 -6.98
N GLY A 223 -15.79 -1.60 -6.50
CA GLY A 223 -15.41 -0.21 -6.84
C GLY A 223 -14.22 0.35 -6.06
N LYS A 224 -13.58 -0.45 -5.18
CA LYS A 224 -12.52 0.03 -4.29
C LYS A 224 -11.13 -0.37 -4.82
N GLY A 225 -10.27 0.63 -5.08
CA GLY A 225 -8.85 0.45 -5.36
C GLY A 225 -8.02 0.38 -4.07
N TYR A 226 -7.10 -0.58 -3.99
CA TYR A 226 -6.12 -0.68 -2.89
C TYR A 226 -4.76 -0.13 -3.30
N GLY A 227 -4.40 -0.27 -4.55
CA GLY A 227 -3.10 0.05 -5.13
C GLY A 227 -2.91 -0.66 -6.46
N SER A 228 -1.68 -0.94 -6.81
CA SER A 228 -1.30 -1.70 -8.00
C SER A 228 -0.01 -2.48 -7.76
N ILE A 229 0.17 -3.57 -8.49
CA ILE A 229 1.41 -4.33 -8.55
C ILE A 229 1.95 -4.36 -9.98
N ASN A 230 3.25 -4.49 -10.12
CA ASN A 230 3.93 -4.59 -11.41
C ASN A 230 4.82 -5.82 -11.49
N ILE A 231 5.30 -6.09 -12.70
CA ILE A 231 6.54 -6.83 -12.96
C ILE A 231 7.43 -5.92 -13.79
N LEU A 232 8.71 -5.89 -13.43
CA LEU A 232 9.75 -5.11 -14.12
C LEU A 232 10.70 -6.08 -14.81
N TRP A 233 11.16 -5.72 -16.04
CA TRP A 233 12.20 -6.49 -16.72
C TRP A 233 13.14 -5.57 -17.50
N ILE A 234 14.33 -6.08 -17.83
CA ILE A 234 15.30 -5.37 -18.67
C ILE A 234 14.70 -5.24 -20.07
N LYS A 235 14.52 -3.98 -20.54
CA LYS A 235 13.78 -3.65 -21.76
C LYS A 235 14.22 -4.44 -23.01
N ASN A 236 15.52 -4.75 -23.11
CA ASN A 236 16.06 -5.46 -24.25
C ASN A 236 16.02 -6.99 -24.11
N ALA A 237 15.54 -7.53 -22.97
CA ALA A 237 15.46 -8.98 -22.77
C ALA A 237 14.23 -9.60 -23.45
N TYR A 238 13.12 -8.85 -23.53
CA TYR A 238 11.86 -9.31 -24.13
C TYR A 238 11.15 -8.15 -24.81
N SER A 239 10.40 -8.45 -25.87
CA SER A 239 9.34 -7.55 -26.36
C SER A 239 8.23 -7.43 -25.31
N ILE A 240 7.39 -6.41 -25.41
CA ILE A 240 6.23 -6.26 -24.50
C ILE A 240 5.26 -7.43 -24.74
N GLU A 241 5.02 -7.78 -25.97
CA GLU A 241 4.10 -8.82 -26.40
C GLU A 241 4.52 -10.19 -25.84
N ASP A 242 5.79 -10.56 -25.99
CA ASP A 242 6.33 -11.84 -25.49
C ASP A 242 6.28 -11.87 -23.95
N PHE A 243 6.66 -10.77 -23.29
CA PHE A 243 6.63 -10.69 -21.83
C PHE A 243 5.22 -10.81 -21.28
N VAL A 244 4.25 -10.14 -21.89
CA VAL A 244 2.83 -10.24 -21.54
C VAL A 244 2.32 -11.67 -21.73
N ALA A 245 2.62 -12.30 -22.87
CA ALA A 245 2.22 -13.69 -23.14
C ALA A 245 2.73 -14.66 -22.05
N LEU A 246 3.95 -14.45 -21.56
CA LEU A 246 4.58 -15.32 -20.58
C LEU A 246 4.10 -15.06 -19.13
N HIS A 247 3.89 -13.80 -18.73
CA HIS A 247 3.83 -13.42 -17.30
C HIS A 247 2.59 -12.64 -16.87
N LEU A 248 1.69 -12.24 -17.80
CA LEU A 248 0.49 -11.48 -17.41
C LEU A 248 -0.42 -12.28 -16.48
N ARG A 249 -0.55 -13.58 -16.73
CA ARG A 249 -1.35 -14.47 -15.89
C ARG A 249 -0.79 -14.54 -14.46
N ASP A 250 0.53 -14.67 -14.30
CA ASP A 250 1.18 -14.66 -13.00
C ASP A 250 0.90 -13.40 -12.22
N LEU A 251 0.86 -12.25 -12.93
CA LEU A 251 0.59 -10.94 -12.32
C LEU A 251 -0.89 -10.80 -11.89
N HIS A 252 -1.83 -11.32 -12.69
CA HIS A 252 -3.24 -11.35 -12.32
C HIS A 252 -3.51 -12.27 -11.13
N ASP A 253 -2.97 -13.50 -11.16
CA ASP A 253 -3.12 -14.47 -10.07
C ASP A 253 -2.58 -13.89 -8.74
N ALA A 254 -1.42 -13.20 -8.80
CA ALA A 254 -0.87 -12.51 -7.63
C ALA A 254 -1.78 -11.37 -7.13
N ALA A 255 -2.36 -10.58 -8.02
CA ALA A 255 -3.28 -9.52 -7.65
C ALA A 255 -4.55 -10.06 -6.98
N GLU A 256 -5.11 -11.14 -7.51
CA GLU A 256 -6.29 -11.81 -6.94
C GLU A 256 -5.98 -12.41 -5.57
N GLU A 257 -4.84 -13.06 -5.39
CA GLU A 257 -4.41 -13.61 -4.11
C GLU A 257 -4.24 -12.51 -3.04
N ILE A 258 -3.60 -11.38 -3.38
CA ILE A 258 -3.46 -10.24 -2.47
C ILE A 258 -4.84 -9.70 -2.07
N VAL A 259 -5.74 -9.51 -3.03
CA VAL A 259 -7.10 -9.01 -2.75
C VAL A 259 -7.90 -9.98 -1.91
N ALA A 260 -7.79 -11.29 -2.15
CA ALA A 260 -8.43 -12.32 -1.34
C ALA A 260 -7.96 -12.27 0.12
N ALA A 261 -6.65 -12.13 0.34
CA ALA A 261 -6.08 -11.98 1.68
C ALA A 261 -6.56 -10.71 2.41
N LEU A 262 -6.89 -9.65 1.66
CA LEU A 262 -7.44 -8.40 2.23
C LEU A 262 -8.91 -8.51 2.61
N ARG A 263 -9.66 -9.44 2.02
CA ARG A 263 -11.07 -9.72 2.39
C ARG A 263 -11.17 -10.47 3.70
N GLU A 264 -10.20 -11.33 4.02
CA GLU A 264 -10.18 -12.04 5.28
C GLU A 264 -10.04 -11.04 6.45
N PRO A 265 -10.86 -11.15 7.50
CA PRO A 265 -10.62 -10.38 8.73
C PRO A 265 -9.24 -10.74 9.26
N ALA A 266 -8.50 -9.73 9.75
CA ALA A 266 -7.18 -9.95 10.33
C ALA A 266 -7.23 -11.16 11.29
N ARG A 267 -6.56 -12.26 10.94
CA ARG A 267 -6.49 -13.43 11.82
C ARG A 267 -5.98 -12.96 13.17
N LYS A 268 -6.78 -13.16 14.22
CA LYS A 268 -6.30 -13.04 15.61
C LYS A 268 -5.03 -13.91 15.67
N ARG A 269 -3.88 -13.30 15.90
CA ARG A 269 -2.68 -14.06 16.24
C ARG A 269 -3.05 -14.93 17.43
N GLY A 270 -3.18 -16.23 17.18
CA GLY A 270 -3.58 -17.20 18.16
C GLY A 270 -2.63 -17.12 19.34
N SER A 271 -3.21 -17.00 20.52
CA SER A 271 -2.58 -17.36 21.78
C SER A 271 -2.09 -18.80 21.68
N ARG A 272 -0.80 -18.99 21.58
CA ARG A 272 -0.12 -20.21 22.01
C ARG A 272 0.85 -19.88 23.14
#